data_eb4a9affccd32bc9ac3c44826b372bb1
#
_entry.id   eb4a9affccd32bc9ac3c44826b372bb1
#
_cell.length_a   1.000
_cell.length_b   1.000
_cell.length_c   1.000
_cell.angle_alpha   90.00
_cell.angle_beta   90.00
_cell.angle_gamma   90.00
#
_symmetry.space_group_name_H-M   'P 1'
#
loop_
_entity.id
_entity.type
_entity.pdbx_description
1 polymer ?
#
loop_
_entity_poly.entity_id
_entity_poly.type
_entity_poly.pdbx_seq_one_letter_code
_entity_poly.pdbx_strand_id
1 'polypeptide(L)'
;FGRFGWIHQAVSKDQGWINSNIQPSSQRLEEKYLTQAMVAHALLLTEDWLQIFDTVTVTGIETRDDRKAYILQMRVGELPSITASVDAETGDLLYYKMSVIDPNLGIPIPTVTRKEDYRDVEGVRVAFRIVSRNEFSGETIFEIDKFENDVKFDGRLFYPPNDK
;
A
#
# COMPACT_ATOMS: atom_id res chain seq x y z
N PHE A 1 3.21 16.98 -20.24
CA PHE A 1 3.50 15.73 -19.51
C PHE A 1 2.91 14.59 -20.35
N GLY A 2 3.74 13.60 -20.71
CA GLY A 2 3.32 12.43 -21.46
C GLY A 2 2.23 11.66 -20.69
N ARG A 3 1.30 11.04 -21.42
CA ARG A 3 0.33 10.13 -20.82
C ARG A 3 1.11 8.92 -20.27
N PHE A 4 1.21 8.80 -18.97
CA PHE A 4 1.93 7.71 -18.29
C PHE A 4 1.23 6.35 -18.37
N GLY A 5 0.32 6.19 -19.30
CA GLY A 5 -0.32 4.91 -19.53
C GLY A 5 -1.27 4.49 -18.38
N TRP A 6 -1.51 3.21 -18.31
CA TRP A 6 -2.35 2.58 -17.30
C TRP A 6 -1.66 1.34 -16.71
N ILE A 7 -1.97 1.04 -15.48
CA ILE A 7 -1.59 -0.18 -14.78
C ILE A 7 -2.86 -0.76 -14.17
N HIS A 8 -3.09 -2.04 -14.39
CA HIS A 8 -4.11 -2.81 -13.69
C HIS A 8 -3.42 -3.85 -12.82
N GLN A 9 -3.81 -3.93 -11.58
CA GLN A 9 -3.32 -4.90 -10.62
C GLN A 9 -4.49 -5.40 -9.81
N ALA A 10 -4.54 -6.71 -9.59
CA ALA A 10 -5.42 -7.30 -8.60
C ALA A 10 -4.62 -8.25 -7.73
N VAL A 11 -4.95 -8.26 -6.44
CA VAL A 11 -4.26 -9.05 -5.42
C VAL A 11 -5.30 -9.65 -4.50
N SER A 12 -5.18 -10.94 -4.26
CA SER A 12 -5.89 -11.69 -3.22
C SER A 12 -4.87 -12.40 -2.33
N LYS A 13 -5.35 -13.08 -1.29
CA LYS A 13 -4.48 -13.78 -0.35
C LYS A 13 -3.48 -14.75 -1.01
N ASP A 14 -3.92 -15.45 -2.08
CA ASP A 14 -3.18 -16.57 -2.66
C ASP A 14 -2.65 -16.28 -4.06
N GLN A 15 -3.08 -15.18 -4.67
CA GLN A 15 -2.70 -14.85 -6.04
C GLN A 15 -2.81 -13.36 -6.34
N GLY A 16 -2.03 -12.93 -7.31
CA GLY A 16 -2.10 -11.59 -7.84
C GLY A 16 -1.63 -11.55 -9.29
N TRP A 17 -2.07 -10.57 -10.00
CA TRP A 17 -1.65 -10.30 -11.36
C TRP A 17 -1.49 -8.80 -11.60
N ILE A 18 -0.69 -8.47 -12.60
CA ILE A 18 -0.44 -7.10 -13.05
C ILE A 18 -0.39 -7.07 -14.58
N ASN A 19 -0.93 -6.03 -15.18
CA ASN A 19 -0.67 -5.66 -16.57
C ASN A 19 -0.64 -4.14 -16.73
N SER A 20 -0.12 -3.67 -17.86
CA SER A 20 0.00 -2.24 -18.15
C SER A 20 0.00 -2.00 -19.66
N ASN A 21 -0.06 -0.74 -20.07
CA ASN A 21 0.09 -0.39 -21.49
C ASN A 21 1.48 -0.70 -22.06
N ILE A 22 2.51 -0.84 -21.22
CA ILE A 22 3.87 -1.26 -21.63
C ILE A 22 3.93 -2.79 -21.76
N GLN A 23 3.18 -3.49 -20.91
CA GLN A 23 3.13 -4.94 -20.84
C GLN A 23 1.66 -5.39 -20.76
N PRO A 24 0.99 -5.46 -21.93
CA PRO A 24 -0.46 -5.69 -21.97
C PRO A 24 -0.87 -7.13 -21.63
N SER A 25 0.07 -8.11 -21.69
CA SER A 25 -0.20 -9.46 -21.20
C SER A 25 -0.18 -9.48 -19.67
N SER A 26 -1.22 -10.06 -19.07
CA SER A 26 -1.27 -10.23 -17.62
C SER A 26 -0.15 -11.13 -17.14
N GLN A 27 0.56 -10.67 -16.13
CA GLN A 27 1.60 -11.45 -15.46
C GLN A 27 1.16 -11.80 -14.06
N ARG A 28 1.32 -13.06 -13.70
CA ARG A 28 1.13 -13.52 -12.33
C ARG A 28 2.25 -12.96 -11.46
N LEU A 29 1.90 -12.46 -10.30
CA LEU A 29 2.87 -12.01 -9.30
C LEU A 29 3.54 -13.22 -8.67
N GLU A 30 4.87 -13.24 -8.66
CA GLU A 30 5.66 -14.19 -7.87
C GLU A 30 5.46 -13.90 -6.37
N GLU A 31 5.74 -14.88 -5.52
CA GLU A 31 5.46 -14.86 -4.09
C GLU A 31 5.93 -13.57 -3.37
N LYS A 32 7.18 -13.16 -3.61
CA LYS A 32 7.73 -11.93 -2.99
C LYS A 32 7.02 -10.66 -3.45
N TYR A 33 6.61 -10.59 -4.72
CA TYR A 33 5.88 -9.44 -5.27
C TYR A 33 4.41 -9.46 -4.85
N LEU A 34 3.84 -10.65 -4.71
CA LEU A 34 2.51 -10.84 -4.14
C LEU A 34 2.48 -10.35 -2.69
N THR A 35 3.42 -10.78 -1.86
CA THR A 35 3.57 -10.33 -0.47
C THR A 35 3.74 -8.81 -0.40
N GLN A 36 4.60 -8.24 -1.24
CA GLN A 36 4.79 -6.79 -1.30
C GLN A 36 3.51 -6.04 -1.68
N ALA A 37 2.75 -6.56 -2.65
CA ALA A 37 1.49 -5.97 -3.08
C ALA A 37 0.43 -6.06 -1.97
N MET A 38 0.33 -7.18 -1.27
CA MET A 38 -0.56 -7.35 -0.11
C MET A 38 -0.23 -6.34 1.00
N VAL A 39 1.06 -6.18 1.32
CA VAL A 39 1.52 -5.17 2.29
C VAL A 39 1.16 -3.76 1.86
N ALA A 40 1.36 -3.42 0.59
CA ALA A 40 1.00 -2.10 0.07
C ALA A 40 -0.51 -1.85 0.19
N HIS A 41 -1.35 -2.84 -0.11
CA HIS A 41 -2.81 -2.76 0.07
C HIS A 41 -3.20 -2.59 1.54
N ALA A 42 -2.62 -3.37 2.45
CA ALA A 42 -2.88 -3.26 3.88
C ALA A 42 -2.52 -1.89 4.46
N LEU A 43 -1.42 -1.31 3.97
CA LEU A 43 -1.00 0.03 4.36
C LEU A 43 -1.84 1.14 3.69
N LEU A 44 -2.45 0.88 2.54
CA LEU A 44 -3.37 1.80 1.88
C LEU A 44 -4.72 1.86 2.58
N LEU A 45 -5.27 0.71 2.93
CA LEU A 45 -6.55 0.54 3.60
C LEU A 45 -6.32 0.27 5.09
N THR A 46 -7.32 0.47 5.91
CA THR A 46 -7.28 0.16 7.34
C THR A 46 -7.65 -1.31 7.57
N GLU A 47 -6.87 -2.22 7.00
CA GLU A 47 -7.05 -3.66 7.22
C GLU A 47 -6.46 -4.11 8.55
N ASP A 48 -6.81 -5.32 8.97
CA ASP A 48 -6.23 -5.96 10.16
C ASP A 48 -4.77 -6.35 9.89
N TRP A 49 -3.86 -5.49 10.29
CA TRP A 49 -2.43 -5.68 10.12
C TRP A 49 -1.91 -6.96 10.77
N LEU A 50 -2.55 -7.45 11.84
CA LEU A 50 -2.14 -8.69 12.51
C LEU A 50 -2.36 -9.94 11.66
N GLN A 51 -3.17 -9.87 10.63
CA GLN A 51 -3.33 -10.96 9.66
C GLN A 51 -2.29 -10.93 8.53
N ILE A 52 -1.59 -9.81 8.35
CA ILE A 52 -0.68 -9.59 7.23
C ILE A 52 0.77 -9.57 7.69
N PHE A 53 1.04 -8.93 8.82
CA PHE A 53 2.39 -8.81 9.36
C PHE A 53 2.68 -9.91 10.39
N ASP A 54 3.84 -10.56 10.26
CA ASP A 54 4.33 -11.53 11.25
C ASP A 54 4.58 -10.89 12.60
N THR A 55 5.08 -9.63 12.58
CA THR A 55 5.30 -8.84 13.79
C THR A 55 4.97 -7.37 13.57
N VAL A 56 4.32 -6.78 14.57
CA VAL A 56 4.11 -5.34 14.72
C VAL A 56 4.54 -4.95 16.13
N THR A 57 5.57 -4.12 16.25
CA THR A 57 6.16 -3.75 17.55
C THR A 57 6.23 -2.23 17.68
N VAL A 58 5.75 -1.70 18.80
CA VAL A 58 5.96 -0.29 19.15
C VAL A 58 7.41 -0.12 19.61
N THR A 59 8.16 0.72 18.90
CA THR A 59 9.58 0.97 19.19
C THR A 59 9.84 2.35 19.81
N GLY A 60 8.85 3.23 19.78
CA GLY A 60 8.99 4.56 20.37
C GLY A 60 7.73 5.41 20.20
N ILE A 61 7.87 6.65 20.64
CA ILE A 61 6.87 7.71 20.47
C ILE A 61 7.59 8.92 19.89
N GLU A 62 6.98 9.58 18.94
CA GLU A 62 7.44 10.87 18.39
C GLU A 62 6.33 11.93 18.49
N THR A 63 6.72 13.19 18.32
CA THR A 63 5.76 14.26 18.03
C THR A 63 5.92 14.64 16.57
N ARG A 64 4.83 14.60 15.82
CA ARG A 64 4.79 14.94 14.40
C ARG A 64 3.60 15.86 14.13
N ASP A 65 3.85 17.02 13.53
CA ASP A 65 2.82 18.02 13.23
C ASP A 65 1.91 18.29 14.46
N ASP A 66 2.55 18.52 15.64
CA ASP A 66 1.94 18.74 16.96
C ASP A 66 1.08 17.57 17.49
N ARG A 67 1.15 16.40 16.88
CA ARG A 67 0.46 15.18 17.31
C ARG A 67 1.44 14.16 17.87
N LYS A 68 1.04 13.49 18.94
CA LYS A 68 1.77 12.30 19.43
C LYS A 68 1.51 11.14 18.49
N ALA A 69 2.55 10.42 18.14
CA ALA A 69 2.46 9.24 17.28
C ALA A 69 3.33 8.10 17.82
N TYR A 70 2.82 6.88 17.72
CA TYR A 70 3.60 5.67 17.97
C TYR A 70 4.44 5.33 16.75
N ILE A 71 5.72 5.01 16.99
CA ILE A 71 6.61 4.48 15.97
C ILE A 71 6.49 2.96 16.01
N LEU A 72 6.06 2.37 14.90
CA LEU A 72 5.92 0.94 14.73
C LEU A 72 7.02 0.39 13.84
N GLN A 73 7.55 -0.76 14.23
CA GLN A 73 8.39 -1.60 13.39
C GLN A 73 7.59 -2.83 12.99
N MET A 74 7.47 -3.08 11.69
CA MET A 74 6.62 -4.13 11.13
C MET A 74 7.45 -5.03 10.23
N ARG A 75 7.17 -6.34 10.24
CA ARG A 75 7.86 -7.34 9.42
C ARG A 75 6.87 -8.31 8.81
N VAL A 76 7.16 -8.77 7.60
CA VAL A 76 6.44 -9.83 6.90
C VAL A 76 7.41 -10.58 6.00
N GLY A 77 7.50 -11.89 6.19
CA GLY A 77 8.38 -12.77 5.43
C GLY A 77 9.83 -12.24 5.37
N GLU A 78 10.40 -12.29 4.19
CA GLU A 78 11.75 -11.82 3.90
C GLU A 78 11.82 -10.37 3.42
N LEU A 79 10.68 -9.66 3.38
CA LEU A 79 10.69 -8.26 2.95
C LEU A 79 11.45 -7.38 3.94
N PRO A 80 12.10 -6.31 3.45
CA PRO A 80 12.71 -5.32 4.32
C PRO A 80 11.70 -4.77 5.33
N SER A 81 12.17 -4.59 6.54
CA SER A 81 11.38 -4.07 7.66
C SER A 81 10.75 -2.72 7.34
N ILE A 82 9.51 -2.52 7.76
CA ILE A 82 8.73 -1.32 7.54
C ILE A 82 8.66 -0.52 8.84
N THR A 83 8.88 0.77 8.75
CA THR A 83 8.66 1.69 9.86
C THR A 83 7.42 2.52 9.58
N ALA A 84 6.50 2.55 10.52
CA ALA A 84 5.27 3.34 10.42
C ALA A 84 5.10 4.29 11.61
N SER A 85 4.39 5.39 11.40
CA SER A 85 4.00 6.33 12.45
C SER A 85 2.48 6.39 12.48
N VAL A 86 1.91 6.11 13.63
CA VAL A 86 0.46 6.03 13.86
C VAL A 86 0.07 7.04 14.93
N ASP A 87 -0.91 7.86 14.63
CA ASP A 87 -1.45 8.85 15.56
C ASP A 87 -1.92 8.15 16.85
N ALA A 88 -1.45 8.63 17.99
CA ALA A 88 -1.74 7.99 19.28
C ALA A 88 -3.17 8.19 19.77
N GLU A 89 -3.89 9.17 19.23
CA GLU A 89 -5.26 9.51 19.59
C GLU A 89 -6.29 8.87 18.65
N THR A 90 -6.05 9.00 17.34
CA THR A 90 -7.01 8.57 16.31
C THR A 90 -6.73 7.18 15.74
N GLY A 91 -5.50 6.69 15.85
CA GLY A 91 -5.05 5.47 15.20
C GLY A 91 -4.76 5.63 13.70
N ASP A 92 -4.82 6.86 13.17
CA ASP A 92 -4.54 7.13 11.77
C ASP A 92 -3.06 6.82 11.43
N LEU A 93 -2.81 6.13 10.34
CA LEU A 93 -1.47 5.90 9.81
C LEU A 93 -0.95 7.19 9.17
N LEU A 94 -0.07 7.92 9.85
CA LEU A 94 0.40 9.22 9.37
C LEU A 94 1.41 9.10 8.25
N TYR A 95 2.37 8.19 8.41
CA TYR A 95 3.33 7.87 7.36
C TYR A 95 3.93 6.49 7.56
N TYR A 96 4.56 5.96 6.50
CA TYR A 96 5.38 4.78 6.59
C TYR A 96 6.58 4.84 5.64
N LYS A 97 7.63 4.10 6.00
CA LYS A 97 8.81 3.88 5.17
C LYS A 97 8.91 2.40 4.86
N MET A 98 8.98 2.06 3.59
CA MET A 98 9.22 0.71 3.13
C MET A 98 10.18 0.71 1.94
N SER A 99 10.81 -0.42 1.68
CA SER A 99 11.55 -0.61 0.43
C SER A 99 10.68 -1.40 -0.53
N VAL A 100 10.36 -0.79 -1.67
CA VAL A 100 9.62 -1.45 -2.76
C VAL A 100 10.63 -2.13 -3.67
N ILE A 101 10.50 -3.44 -3.84
CA ILE A 101 11.36 -4.19 -4.75
C ILE A 101 10.85 -3.97 -6.18
N ASP A 102 11.66 -3.34 -7.01
CA ASP A 102 11.32 -3.14 -8.43
C ASP A 102 11.33 -4.49 -9.15
N PRO A 103 10.24 -4.87 -9.84
CA PRO A 103 10.14 -6.18 -10.47
C PRO A 103 11.10 -6.38 -11.66
N ASN A 104 11.56 -5.29 -12.29
CA ASN A 104 12.47 -5.37 -13.44
C ASN A 104 13.93 -5.38 -13.01
N LEU A 105 14.27 -4.61 -11.97
CA LEU A 105 15.65 -4.44 -11.50
C LEU A 105 15.99 -5.39 -10.34
N GLY A 106 14.99 -5.90 -9.63
CA GLY A 106 15.17 -6.75 -8.46
C GLY A 106 15.79 -6.04 -7.25
N ILE A 107 15.89 -4.69 -7.29
CA ILE A 107 16.50 -3.89 -6.24
C ILE A 107 15.47 -3.25 -5.33
N PRO A 108 15.74 -3.11 -4.02
CA PRO A 108 14.86 -2.39 -3.11
C PRO A 108 15.00 -0.89 -3.30
N ILE A 109 13.88 -0.21 -3.54
CA ILE A 109 13.77 1.25 -3.67
C ILE A 109 13.14 1.81 -2.39
N PRO A 110 13.90 2.53 -1.57
CA PRO A 110 13.36 3.18 -0.37
C PRO A 110 12.26 4.16 -0.75
N THR A 111 11.09 3.97 -0.17
CA THR A 111 9.90 4.79 -0.43
C THR A 111 9.32 5.27 0.89
N VAL A 112 9.00 6.56 0.96
CA VAL A 112 8.29 7.18 2.08
C VAL A 112 6.91 7.56 1.59
N THR A 113 5.88 7.14 2.30
CA THR A 113 4.49 7.49 2.00
C THR A 113 3.87 8.21 3.19
N ARG A 114 3.21 9.34 2.95
CA ARG A 114 2.41 10.08 3.92
C ARG A 114 0.94 9.95 3.58
N LYS A 115 0.11 9.88 4.60
CA LYS A 115 -1.35 9.85 4.48
C LYS A 115 -1.92 11.11 5.10
N GLU A 116 -2.78 11.78 4.37
CA GLU A 116 -3.32 13.09 4.69
C GLU A 116 -4.83 13.09 4.41
N ASP A 117 -5.55 14.12 4.89
CA ASP A 117 -6.97 14.32 4.63
C ASP A 117 -7.81 13.09 5.02
N TYR A 118 -7.67 12.66 6.28
CA TYR A 118 -8.46 11.57 6.82
C TYR A 118 -9.92 11.97 7.00
N ARG A 119 -10.82 11.18 6.42
CA ARG A 119 -12.26 11.34 6.51
C ARG A 119 -12.91 10.08 7.07
N ASP A 120 -14.01 10.24 7.79
CA ASP A 120 -14.86 9.12 8.17
C ASP A 120 -15.88 8.88 7.05
N VAL A 121 -15.88 7.67 6.51
CA VAL A 121 -16.83 7.26 5.49
C VAL A 121 -17.52 5.98 5.97
N GLU A 122 -18.76 6.11 6.39
CA GLU A 122 -19.59 5.01 6.89
C GLU A 122 -18.91 4.22 8.04
N GLY A 123 -18.22 4.95 8.94
CA GLY A 123 -17.52 4.37 10.09
C GLY A 123 -16.11 3.84 9.77
N VAL A 124 -15.63 4.00 8.54
CA VAL A 124 -14.26 3.67 8.15
C VAL A 124 -13.43 4.94 7.99
N ARG A 125 -12.29 5.01 8.67
CA ARG A 125 -11.33 6.12 8.54
C ARG A 125 -10.46 5.92 7.32
N VAL A 126 -10.59 6.79 6.33
CA VAL A 126 -9.88 6.72 5.04
C VAL A 126 -9.07 7.98 4.77
N ALA A 127 -7.80 7.83 4.39
CA ALA A 127 -6.99 8.95 3.92
C ALA A 127 -7.38 9.28 2.47
N PHE A 128 -7.82 10.49 2.20
CA PHE A 128 -8.20 10.93 0.86
C PHE A 128 -7.03 11.50 0.06
N ARG A 129 -5.89 11.71 0.70
CA ARG A 129 -4.66 12.14 0.03
C ARG A 129 -3.48 11.29 0.49
N ILE A 130 -2.76 10.72 -0.47
CA ILE A 130 -1.60 9.86 -0.24
C ILE A 130 -0.43 10.39 -1.06
N VAL A 131 0.66 10.71 -0.40
CA VAL A 131 1.87 11.27 -1.02
C VAL A 131 3.01 10.28 -0.84
N SER A 132 3.45 9.66 -1.93
CA SER A 132 4.59 8.75 -1.97
C SER A 132 5.80 9.42 -2.60
N ARG A 133 6.98 9.22 -2.04
CA ARG A 133 8.23 9.76 -2.56
C ARG A 133 9.34 8.71 -2.55
N ASN A 134 10.03 8.59 -3.68
CA ASN A 134 11.27 7.84 -3.80
C ASN A 134 12.23 8.52 -4.79
N GLU A 135 13.49 8.06 -4.84
CA GLU A 135 14.52 8.68 -5.67
C GLU A 135 14.37 8.42 -7.17
N PHE A 136 13.62 7.37 -7.57
CA PHE A 136 13.45 7.00 -8.98
C PHE A 136 12.31 7.77 -9.65
N SER A 137 11.13 7.80 -9.03
CA SER A 137 9.93 8.41 -9.60
C SER A 137 9.65 9.83 -9.07
N GLY A 138 10.43 10.27 -8.08
CA GLY A 138 10.16 11.53 -7.40
C GLY A 138 8.94 11.44 -6.48
N GLU A 139 8.08 12.43 -6.53
CA GLU A 139 6.86 12.49 -5.73
C GLU A 139 5.64 12.11 -6.57
N THR A 140 4.83 11.21 -6.03
CA THR A 140 3.54 10.78 -6.60
C THR A 140 2.43 11.11 -5.61
N ILE A 141 1.39 11.77 -6.07
CA ILE A 141 0.22 12.14 -5.27
C ILE A 141 -0.98 11.37 -5.78
N PHE A 142 -1.66 10.66 -4.88
CA PHE A 142 -2.95 10.03 -5.11
C PHE A 142 -4.00 10.81 -4.34
N GLU A 143 -5.01 11.28 -5.04
CA GLU A 143 -6.20 11.90 -4.46
C GLU A 143 -7.40 11.00 -4.72
N ILE A 144 -8.14 10.68 -3.68
CA ILE A 144 -9.31 9.80 -3.72
C ILE A 144 -10.54 10.69 -3.86
N ASP A 145 -11.22 10.61 -4.99
CA ASP A 145 -12.46 11.36 -5.23
C ASP A 145 -13.64 10.74 -4.47
N LYS A 146 -13.68 9.40 -4.43
CA LYS A 146 -14.78 8.65 -3.81
C LYS A 146 -14.28 7.35 -3.20
N PHE A 147 -14.78 7.04 -2.02
CA PHE A 147 -14.64 5.74 -1.36
C PHE A 147 -16.04 5.19 -1.07
N GLU A 148 -16.26 3.92 -1.36
CA GLU A 148 -17.49 3.19 -1.05
C GLU A 148 -17.11 1.94 -0.27
N ASN A 149 -17.79 1.71 0.85
CA ASN A 149 -17.63 0.53 1.69
C ASN A 149 -18.68 -0.54 1.33
N ASP A 150 -18.40 -1.78 1.67
CA ASP A 150 -19.32 -2.93 1.55
C ASP A 150 -19.92 -3.15 0.14
N VAL A 151 -19.17 -2.81 -0.90
CA VAL A 151 -19.59 -2.98 -2.30
C VAL A 151 -19.50 -4.44 -2.71
N LYS A 152 -20.59 -4.97 -3.28
CA LYS A 152 -20.57 -6.29 -3.93
C LYS A 152 -19.77 -6.22 -5.23
N PHE A 153 -18.77 -7.03 -5.37
CA PHE A 153 -17.96 -7.14 -6.58
C PHE A 153 -17.96 -8.55 -7.17
N ASP A 154 -17.65 -8.65 -8.46
CA ASP A 154 -17.49 -9.91 -9.14
C ASP A 154 -16.12 -10.51 -8.81
N GLY A 155 -16.09 -11.68 -8.19
CA GLY A 155 -14.83 -12.39 -7.85
C GLY A 155 -13.92 -12.64 -9.05
N ARG A 156 -14.44 -12.60 -10.28
CA ARG A 156 -13.66 -12.72 -11.51
C ARG A 156 -12.67 -11.57 -11.73
N LEU A 157 -12.85 -10.43 -11.05
CA LEU A 157 -11.89 -9.32 -11.07
C LEU A 157 -10.50 -9.71 -10.55
N PHE A 158 -10.40 -10.75 -9.73
CA PHE A 158 -9.13 -11.25 -9.20
C PHE A 158 -8.41 -12.26 -10.12
N TYR A 159 -9.01 -12.62 -11.25
CA TYR A 159 -8.38 -13.46 -12.27
C TYR A 159 -7.82 -12.61 -13.42
N PRO A 160 -6.69 -13.02 -14.02
CA PRO A 160 -6.15 -12.33 -15.18
C PRO A 160 -7.17 -12.20 -16.32
N PRO A 161 -7.27 -11.06 -16.99
CA PRO A 161 -8.27 -10.85 -18.05
C PRO A 161 -8.20 -11.83 -19.22
N ASN A 162 -7.07 -12.51 -19.41
CA ASN A 162 -6.79 -13.41 -20.53
C ASN A 162 -6.87 -14.91 -20.17
N ASP A 163 -7.14 -15.24 -18.90
CA ASP A 163 -7.39 -16.64 -18.48
C ASP A 163 -8.87 -17.00 -18.74
N LYS A 164 -9.20 -17.17 -20.05
CA LYS A 164 -10.46 -17.74 -20.52
C LYS A 164 -10.24 -19.16 -21.00
#